data_378ec3f62d68138c795e3c034d5d93e7
#
_entry.id   378ec3f62d68138c795e3c034d5d93e7
#
_cell.length_a   1.000
_cell.length_b   1.000
_cell.length_c   1.000
_cell.angle_alpha   90.00
_cell.angle_beta   90.00
_cell.angle_gamma   90.00
#
_symmetry.space_group_name_H-M   'P 1'
#
loop_
_entity.id
_entity.type
_entity.pdbx_description
1 polymer ?
#
loop_
_entity_poly.entity_id
_entity_poly.type
_entity_poly.pdbx_seq_one_letter_code
_entity_poly.pdbx_strand_id
1 'polypeptide(L)'
;MAHVDIKGLDITETNKVVQELIEVTENPRHRYLLQAYDRHRNLEHAGRFEEIFTPEMTVEHPVYRFNMIGQPPMQLEGREQVEPLYRFWAETNQSVFYNESETVAVGDFLVVSTMIGYQQTLGGALVAAGIEADEDAMYLLRGRVAMVWPYDERGRLVGENVWEFDATEHDVIKLAPEEIVTTQQAAELLEAQIQPLPPFDDSLLPGISR
;
A
#
# COMPACT_ATOMS: atom_id res chain seq x y z
N MET A 1 -7.47 10.64 -25.32
CA MET A 1 -7.09 9.80 -24.18
C MET A 1 -7.80 8.47 -24.38
N ALA A 2 -7.11 7.35 -24.24
CA ALA A 2 -7.75 6.02 -24.27
C ALA A 2 -8.64 5.91 -23.02
N HIS A 3 -9.83 5.38 -23.16
CA HIS A 3 -10.73 5.14 -22.03
C HIS A 3 -10.13 3.96 -21.23
N VAL A 4 -9.69 4.19 -20.01
CA VAL A 4 -9.25 3.12 -19.10
C VAL A 4 -10.50 2.43 -18.59
N ASP A 5 -10.60 1.11 -18.81
CA ASP A 5 -11.72 0.31 -18.31
C ASP A 5 -11.43 -0.12 -16.87
N ILE A 6 -12.17 0.43 -15.92
CA ILE A 6 -12.04 0.14 -14.48
C ILE A 6 -12.95 -1.02 -14.02
N LYS A 7 -13.82 -1.55 -14.89
CA LYS A 7 -14.80 -2.59 -14.53
C LYS A 7 -14.19 -3.93 -14.12
N GLY A 8 -12.90 -4.12 -14.43
CA GLY A 8 -12.17 -5.35 -14.07
C GLY A 8 -11.36 -5.20 -12.78
N LEU A 9 -11.37 -4.04 -12.12
CA LEU A 9 -10.64 -3.85 -10.87
C LEU A 9 -11.37 -4.56 -9.72
N ASP A 10 -10.64 -5.43 -9.03
CA ASP A 10 -11.12 -6.18 -7.88
C ASP A 10 -10.13 -6.01 -6.73
N ILE A 11 -10.59 -5.43 -5.63
CA ILE A 11 -9.74 -5.18 -4.46
C ILE A 11 -9.21 -6.48 -3.85
N THR A 12 -9.92 -7.59 -4.00
CA THR A 12 -9.50 -8.89 -3.48
C THR A 12 -8.34 -9.51 -4.27
N GLU A 13 -8.06 -9.02 -5.48
CA GLU A 13 -6.95 -9.46 -6.33
C GLU A 13 -5.70 -8.58 -6.17
N THR A 14 -5.79 -7.48 -5.39
CA THR A 14 -4.72 -6.49 -5.24
C THR A 14 -3.40 -7.10 -4.74
N ASN A 15 -3.46 -8.07 -3.84
CA ASN A 15 -2.27 -8.73 -3.26
C ASN A 15 -1.95 -10.09 -3.88
N LYS A 16 -2.62 -10.50 -4.95
CA LYS A 16 -2.49 -11.83 -5.54
C LYS A 16 -1.04 -12.22 -5.87
N VAL A 17 -0.28 -11.31 -6.48
CA VAL A 17 1.13 -11.58 -6.83
C VAL A 17 1.97 -11.85 -5.59
N VAL A 18 1.73 -11.12 -4.51
CA VAL A 18 2.41 -11.33 -3.22
C VAL A 18 2.03 -12.67 -2.62
N GLN A 19 0.75 -13.03 -2.63
CA GLN A 19 0.22 -14.30 -2.10
C GLN A 19 0.79 -15.50 -2.88
N GLU A 20 0.81 -15.43 -4.21
CA GLU A 20 1.46 -16.44 -5.05
C GLU A 20 2.96 -16.58 -4.75
N LEU A 21 3.65 -15.46 -4.51
CA LEU A 21 5.07 -15.46 -4.16
C LEU A 21 5.33 -16.06 -2.77
N ILE A 22 4.46 -15.83 -1.79
CA ILE A 22 4.52 -16.45 -0.45
C ILE A 22 4.51 -17.98 -0.57
N GLU A 23 3.63 -18.55 -1.41
CA GLU A 23 3.46 -19.98 -1.58
C GLU A 23 4.73 -20.67 -2.13
N VAL A 24 5.47 -20.00 -3.02
CA VAL A 24 6.66 -20.58 -3.68
C VAL A 24 7.98 -20.17 -3.02
N THR A 25 7.96 -19.25 -2.07
CA THR A 25 9.18 -18.76 -1.41
C THR A 25 9.69 -19.78 -0.39
N GLU A 26 10.87 -20.37 -0.64
CA GLU A 26 11.47 -21.39 0.24
C GLU A 26 12.17 -20.76 1.46
N ASN A 27 12.82 -19.60 1.29
CA ASN A 27 13.50 -18.90 2.38
C ASN A 27 12.48 -18.46 3.45
N PRO A 28 12.56 -18.97 4.70
CA PRO A 28 11.56 -18.70 5.71
C PRO A 28 11.51 -17.22 6.14
N ARG A 29 12.65 -16.52 6.13
CA ARG A 29 12.70 -15.09 6.41
C ARG A 29 12.00 -14.29 5.32
N HIS A 30 12.31 -14.58 4.06
CA HIS A 30 11.67 -13.89 2.92
C HIS A 30 10.16 -14.13 2.93
N ARG A 31 9.72 -15.35 3.21
CA ARG A 31 8.29 -15.68 3.36
C ARG A 31 7.65 -14.86 4.46
N TYR A 32 8.30 -14.75 5.63
CA TYR A 32 7.82 -13.93 6.74
C TYR A 32 7.66 -12.46 6.34
N LEU A 33 8.66 -11.86 5.67
CA LEU A 33 8.59 -10.47 5.20
C LEU A 33 7.46 -10.26 4.18
N LEU A 34 7.25 -11.20 3.27
CA LEU A 34 6.13 -11.16 2.32
C LEU A 34 4.78 -11.26 3.04
N GLN A 35 4.66 -12.09 4.08
CA GLN A 35 3.44 -12.17 4.90
C GLN A 35 3.18 -10.86 5.67
N ALA A 36 4.22 -10.22 6.19
CA ALA A 36 4.11 -8.92 6.85
C ALA A 36 3.67 -7.83 5.85
N TYR A 37 4.22 -7.85 4.64
CA TYR A 37 3.87 -6.94 3.54
C TYR A 37 2.43 -7.15 3.07
N ASP A 38 1.99 -8.40 2.84
CA ASP A 38 0.62 -8.75 2.46
C ASP A 38 -0.39 -8.29 3.52
N ARG A 39 -0.11 -8.63 4.79
CA ARG A 39 -0.96 -8.24 5.91
C ARG A 39 -1.09 -6.71 6.03
N HIS A 40 0.01 -5.99 5.94
CA HIS A 40 0.02 -4.51 6.03
C HIS A 40 -0.90 -3.90 4.97
N ARG A 41 -0.73 -4.28 3.71
CA ARG A 41 -1.52 -3.75 2.59
C ARG A 41 -3.03 -4.05 2.76
N ASN A 42 -3.38 -5.27 3.16
CA ASN A 42 -4.77 -5.62 3.42
C ASN A 42 -5.36 -4.84 4.60
N LEU A 43 -4.60 -4.61 5.67
CA LEU A 43 -5.00 -3.78 6.81
C LEU A 43 -5.20 -2.31 6.42
N GLU A 44 -4.31 -1.77 5.59
CA GLU A 44 -4.42 -0.40 5.08
C GLU A 44 -5.68 -0.23 4.24
N HIS A 45 -5.92 -1.10 3.26
CA HIS A 45 -7.11 -1.07 2.42
C HIS A 45 -8.41 -1.21 3.24
N ALA A 46 -8.38 -2.02 4.28
CA ALA A 46 -9.51 -2.22 5.20
C ALA A 46 -9.68 -1.08 6.22
N GLY A 47 -8.80 -0.06 6.23
CA GLY A 47 -8.81 1.02 7.22
C GLY A 47 -8.46 0.59 8.64
N ARG A 48 -7.87 -0.59 8.83
CA ARG A 48 -7.47 -1.17 10.13
C ARG A 48 -6.01 -0.79 10.47
N PHE A 49 -5.68 0.47 10.25
CA PHE A 49 -4.29 0.98 10.34
C PHE A 49 -3.69 0.86 11.74
N GLU A 50 -4.48 0.87 12.82
CA GLU A 50 -3.95 0.67 14.17
C GLU A 50 -3.21 -0.66 14.34
N GLU A 51 -3.62 -1.70 13.58
CA GLU A 51 -2.98 -3.01 13.61
C GLU A 51 -1.64 -3.04 12.84
N ILE A 52 -1.41 -2.08 11.95
CA ILE A 52 -0.14 -1.89 11.24
C ILE A 52 0.95 -1.42 12.22
N PHE A 53 0.58 -0.53 13.15
CA PHE A 53 1.53 0.11 14.08
C PHE A 53 1.68 -0.65 15.40
N THR A 54 1.45 -1.97 15.40
CA THR A 54 1.79 -2.81 16.56
C THR A 54 3.30 -3.06 16.63
N PRO A 55 3.87 -3.33 17.83
CA PRO A 55 5.32 -3.57 17.98
C PRO A 55 5.86 -4.77 17.19
N GLU A 56 4.98 -5.69 16.78
CA GLU A 56 5.32 -6.85 15.96
C GLU A 56 5.42 -6.50 14.48
N MET A 57 4.64 -5.51 14.02
CA MET A 57 4.55 -5.14 12.61
C MET A 57 5.51 -4.02 12.24
N THR A 58 5.64 -3.01 13.09
CA THR A 58 6.35 -1.77 12.75
C THR A 58 7.27 -1.35 13.90
N VAL A 59 8.43 -0.76 13.59
CA VAL A 59 9.33 -0.18 14.58
C VAL A 59 8.69 1.05 15.25
N GLU A 60 9.22 1.47 16.40
CA GLU A 60 8.68 2.60 17.18
C GLU A 60 8.71 3.94 16.41
N HIS A 61 9.76 4.16 15.62
CA HIS A 61 9.97 5.38 14.84
C HIS A 61 10.13 5.07 13.35
N PRO A 62 9.05 4.71 12.64
CA PRO A 62 9.10 4.44 11.21
C PRO A 62 9.27 5.75 10.42
N VAL A 63 9.85 5.66 9.22
CA VAL A 63 10.02 6.80 8.31
C VAL A 63 9.36 6.50 6.98
N TYR A 64 8.35 7.30 6.64
CA TYR A 64 7.60 7.17 5.41
C TYR A 64 7.93 8.31 4.46
N ARG A 65 8.12 7.99 3.18
CA ARG A 65 8.39 8.96 2.12
C ARG A 65 7.48 8.71 0.94
N PHE A 66 6.69 9.70 0.61
CA PHE A 66 5.76 9.66 -0.51
C PHE A 66 6.11 10.75 -1.52
N ASN A 67 6.20 10.36 -2.77
CA ASN A 67 6.35 11.27 -3.92
C ASN A 67 5.42 10.78 -5.03
N MET A 68 4.15 11.10 -4.87
CA MET A 68 3.07 10.65 -5.75
C MET A 68 2.31 11.84 -6.34
N ILE A 69 1.72 11.65 -7.50
CA ILE A 69 0.81 12.63 -8.11
C ILE A 69 -0.40 12.83 -7.19
N GLY A 70 -0.98 14.02 -7.20
CA GLY A 70 -2.15 14.36 -6.38
C GLY A 70 -1.82 14.74 -4.94
N GLN A 71 -0.55 14.70 -4.55
CA GLN A 71 -0.10 15.19 -3.23
C GLN A 71 1.32 15.75 -3.29
N PRO A 72 1.66 16.73 -2.44
CA PRO A 72 3.04 17.22 -2.37
C PRO A 72 3.94 16.11 -1.84
N PRO A 73 5.23 16.06 -2.26
CA PRO A 73 6.20 15.17 -1.66
C PRO A 73 6.25 15.35 -0.14
N MET A 74 6.19 14.24 0.61
CA MET A 74 6.20 14.28 2.07
C MET A 74 7.20 13.28 2.64
N GLN A 75 7.74 13.64 3.81
CA GLN A 75 8.43 12.74 4.72
C GLN A 75 7.74 12.83 6.07
N LEU A 76 7.33 11.68 6.60
CA LEU A 76 6.70 11.55 7.90
C LEU A 76 7.59 10.68 8.79
N GLU A 77 7.86 11.12 10.00
CA GLU A 77 8.75 10.44 10.95
C GLU A 77 8.01 10.15 12.26
N GLY A 78 8.05 8.89 12.66
CA GLY A 78 7.34 8.41 13.83
C GLY A 78 5.86 8.15 13.59
N ARG A 79 5.31 7.28 14.43
CA ARG A 79 3.91 6.88 14.37
C ARG A 79 2.95 8.07 14.45
N GLU A 80 3.29 9.06 15.27
CA GLU A 80 2.47 10.24 15.50
C GLU A 80 2.27 11.12 14.26
N GLN A 81 3.15 11.02 13.26
CA GLN A 81 2.99 11.72 12.00
C GLN A 81 2.34 10.84 10.91
N VAL A 82 2.59 9.54 10.94
CA VAL A 82 2.12 8.60 9.91
C VAL A 82 0.66 8.21 10.14
N GLU A 83 0.27 7.87 11.37
CA GLU A 83 -1.08 7.39 11.70
C GLU A 83 -2.20 8.37 11.33
N PRO A 84 -2.05 9.71 11.50
CA PRO A 84 -3.07 10.65 11.05
C PRO A 84 -3.35 10.62 9.54
N LEU A 85 -2.32 10.33 8.71
CA LEU A 85 -2.49 10.20 7.26
C LEU A 85 -3.30 8.95 6.91
N TYR A 86 -2.98 7.80 7.52
CA TYR A 86 -3.74 6.56 7.33
C TYR A 86 -5.18 6.70 7.80
N ARG A 87 -5.40 7.35 8.94
CA ARG A 87 -6.73 7.68 9.45
C ARG A 87 -7.52 8.53 8.44
N PHE A 88 -6.92 9.58 7.92
CA PHE A 88 -7.54 10.45 6.93
C PHE A 88 -7.92 9.66 5.67
N TRP A 89 -7.03 8.81 5.15
CA TRP A 89 -7.34 7.97 4.00
C TRP A 89 -8.49 7.00 4.29
N ALA A 90 -8.50 6.37 5.45
CA ALA A 90 -9.57 5.45 5.85
C ALA A 90 -10.92 6.17 5.99
N GLU A 91 -10.96 7.32 6.66
CA GLU A 91 -12.19 8.11 6.88
C GLU A 91 -12.76 8.72 5.59
N THR A 92 -11.93 8.90 4.57
CA THR A 92 -12.30 9.51 3.29
C THR A 92 -12.36 8.53 2.13
N ASN A 93 -12.31 7.21 2.38
CA ASN A 93 -12.29 6.14 1.39
C ASN A 93 -11.10 6.20 0.41
N GLN A 94 -10.02 6.88 0.77
CA GLN A 94 -8.80 6.98 -0.02
C GLN A 94 -7.80 5.84 0.28
N SER A 95 -8.11 4.95 1.26
CA SER A 95 -7.34 3.74 1.54
C SER A 95 -7.59 2.61 0.52
N VAL A 96 -8.50 2.82 -0.44
CA VAL A 96 -8.83 1.83 -1.48
C VAL A 96 -7.86 1.96 -2.64
N PHE A 97 -7.10 0.88 -2.85
CA PHE A 97 -6.11 0.75 -3.92
C PHE A 97 -6.38 -0.50 -4.75
N TYR A 98 -5.94 -0.47 -6.02
CA TYR A 98 -5.90 -1.64 -6.89
C TYR A 98 -4.55 -1.68 -7.60
N ASN A 99 -4.09 -2.88 -7.93
CA ASN A 99 -2.82 -3.07 -8.63
C ASN A 99 -2.99 -3.88 -9.90
N GLU A 100 -2.28 -3.46 -10.93
CA GLU A 100 -2.07 -4.22 -12.15
C GLU A 100 -0.58 -4.40 -12.42
N SER A 101 -0.23 -5.48 -13.11
CA SER A 101 1.14 -5.71 -13.59
C SER A 101 2.20 -5.58 -12.49
N GLU A 102 1.88 -6.05 -11.29
CA GLU A 102 2.79 -5.98 -10.16
C GLU A 102 3.98 -6.93 -10.35
N THR A 103 5.16 -6.46 -9.98
CA THR A 103 6.37 -7.26 -9.84
C THR A 103 6.93 -7.05 -8.45
N VAL A 104 7.22 -8.13 -7.73
CA VAL A 104 7.70 -8.09 -6.34
C VAL A 104 9.03 -8.82 -6.24
N ALA A 105 9.97 -8.21 -5.52
CA ALA A 105 11.22 -8.83 -5.12
C ALA A 105 11.41 -8.70 -3.60
N VAL A 106 11.97 -9.74 -2.98
CA VAL A 106 12.22 -9.78 -1.54
C VAL A 106 13.68 -10.12 -1.26
N GLY A 107 14.26 -9.44 -0.28
CA GLY A 107 15.58 -9.71 0.28
C GLY A 107 15.52 -9.77 1.81
N ASP A 108 16.66 -9.97 2.46
CA ASP A 108 16.71 -10.14 3.92
C ASP A 108 16.20 -8.93 4.72
N PHE A 109 16.22 -7.74 4.13
CA PHE A 109 15.88 -6.48 4.81
C PHE A 109 14.91 -5.59 4.03
N LEU A 110 14.35 -6.06 2.93
CA LEU A 110 13.45 -5.24 2.14
C LEU A 110 12.50 -6.06 1.27
N VAL A 111 11.35 -5.47 0.99
CA VAL A 111 10.48 -5.84 -0.12
C VAL A 111 10.44 -4.66 -1.09
N VAL A 112 10.56 -4.95 -2.37
CA VAL A 112 10.46 -3.96 -3.44
C VAL A 112 9.36 -4.39 -4.38
N SER A 113 8.52 -3.45 -4.79
CA SER A 113 7.52 -3.70 -5.82
C SER A 113 7.47 -2.57 -6.84
N THR A 114 7.06 -2.92 -8.05
CA THR A 114 6.65 -1.98 -9.10
C THR A 114 5.33 -2.43 -9.67
N MET A 115 4.43 -1.48 -9.95
CA MET A 115 3.08 -1.80 -10.42
C MET A 115 2.47 -0.65 -11.22
N ILE A 116 1.37 -0.92 -11.88
CA ILE A 116 0.39 0.09 -12.22
C ILE A 116 -0.58 0.15 -11.03
N GLY A 117 -0.54 1.23 -10.28
CA GLY A 117 -1.39 1.43 -9.12
C GLY A 117 -2.59 2.31 -9.46
N TYR A 118 -3.69 2.07 -8.77
CA TYR A 118 -4.90 2.88 -8.80
C TYR A 118 -5.28 3.23 -7.37
N GLN A 119 -5.42 4.50 -7.05
CA GLN A 119 -5.84 4.97 -5.72
C GLN A 119 -7.10 5.80 -5.81
N GLN A 120 -8.09 5.51 -4.97
CA GLN A 120 -9.21 6.43 -4.78
C GLN A 120 -8.68 7.73 -4.14
N THR A 121 -9.00 8.85 -4.78
CA THR A 121 -8.48 10.17 -4.40
C THR A 121 -9.58 11.21 -4.47
N LEU A 122 -9.70 12.06 -3.45
CA LEU A 122 -10.65 13.18 -3.44
C LEU A 122 -10.28 14.21 -4.51
N GLY A 123 -11.29 14.74 -5.20
CA GLY A 123 -11.10 15.81 -6.17
C GLY A 123 -10.44 17.06 -5.57
N GLY A 124 -10.78 17.40 -4.31
CA GLY A 124 -10.13 18.50 -3.58
C GLY A 124 -8.61 18.31 -3.39
N ALA A 125 -8.13 17.06 -3.20
CA ALA A 125 -6.70 16.77 -3.14
C ALA A 125 -6.02 16.98 -4.51
N LEU A 126 -6.69 16.58 -5.59
CA LEU A 126 -6.20 16.80 -6.96
C LEU A 126 -6.11 18.30 -7.30
N VAL A 127 -7.14 19.09 -6.95
CA VAL A 127 -7.15 20.54 -7.14
C VAL A 127 -6.02 21.21 -6.36
N ALA A 128 -5.80 20.79 -5.10
CA ALA A 128 -4.69 21.28 -4.28
C ALA A 128 -3.32 20.95 -4.88
N ALA A 129 -3.21 19.86 -5.65
CA ALA A 129 -2.01 19.49 -6.41
C ALA A 129 -1.90 20.15 -7.78
N GLY A 130 -2.87 21.03 -8.17
CA GLY A 130 -2.90 21.74 -9.44
C GLY A 130 -3.47 20.92 -10.60
N ILE A 131 -4.15 19.83 -10.32
CA ILE A 131 -4.83 18.99 -11.30
C ILE A 131 -6.29 19.45 -11.40
N GLU A 132 -6.79 19.64 -12.64
CA GLU A 132 -8.18 20.03 -12.88
C GLU A 132 -9.12 18.88 -12.49
N ALA A 133 -9.96 19.13 -11.48
CA ALA A 133 -10.91 18.16 -10.97
C ALA A 133 -12.12 18.87 -10.34
N ASP A 134 -13.21 18.13 -10.14
CA ASP A 134 -14.36 18.54 -9.34
C ASP A 134 -14.06 18.22 -7.87
N GLU A 135 -13.97 19.26 -7.02
CA GLU A 135 -13.55 19.14 -5.62
C GLU A 135 -14.40 18.17 -4.80
N ASP A 136 -15.68 18.05 -5.13
CA ASP A 136 -16.65 17.22 -4.40
C ASP A 136 -16.74 15.77 -4.93
N ALA A 137 -15.97 15.44 -5.98
CA ALA A 137 -16.01 14.13 -6.60
C ALA A 137 -14.86 13.22 -6.12
N MET A 138 -15.07 11.90 -6.27
CA MET A 138 -14.03 10.88 -6.10
C MET A 138 -13.46 10.48 -7.46
N TYR A 139 -12.17 10.23 -7.48
CA TYR A 139 -11.42 9.82 -8.66
C TYR A 139 -10.62 8.55 -8.38
N LEU A 140 -10.30 7.79 -9.44
CA LEU A 140 -9.19 6.85 -9.43
C LEU A 140 -7.99 7.53 -10.10
N LEU A 141 -6.92 7.67 -9.35
CA LEU A 141 -5.64 8.12 -9.85
C LEU A 141 -4.82 6.88 -10.22
N ARG A 142 -4.53 6.71 -11.52
CA ARG A 142 -3.75 5.61 -12.06
C ARG A 142 -2.35 6.10 -12.40
N GLY A 143 -1.33 5.38 -11.97
CA GLY A 143 0.06 5.72 -12.27
C GLY A 143 1.01 4.53 -12.16
N ARG A 144 2.26 4.72 -12.57
CA ARG A 144 3.33 3.74 -12.38
C ARG A 144 4.02 4.01 -11.06
N VAL A 145 3.87 3.08 -10.14
CA VAL A 145 4.35 3.20 -8.75
C VAL A 145 5.50 2.23 -8.51
N ALA A 146 6.52 2.71 -7.81
CA ALA A 146 7.56 1.89 -7.22
C ALA A 146 7.56 2.07 -5.71
N MET A 147 7.75 0.97 -4.99
CA MET A 147 7.80 0.96 -3.53
C MET A 147 9.04 0.20 -3.05
N VAL A 148 9.65 0.73 -1.99
CA VAL A 148 10.69 0.04 -1.22
C VAL A 148 10.29 0.09 0.24
N TRP A 149 10.10 -1.09 0.82
CA TRP A 149 9.71 -1.30 2.20
C TRP A 149 10.86 -1.93 2.97
N PRO A 150 11.65 -1.15 3.73
CA PRO A 150 12.72 -1.68 4.55
C PRO A 150 12.19 -2.32 5.82
N TYR A 151 12.83 -3.42 6.23
CA TYR A 151 12.53 -4.17 7.44
C TYR A 151 13.78 -4.28 8.33
N ASP A 152 13.58 -4.34 9.63
CA ASP A 152 14.65 -4.58 10.58
C ASP A 152 15.02 -6.07 10.71
N GLU A 153 15.96 -6.40 11.59
CA GLU A 153 16.40 -7.78 11.83
C GLU A 153 15.24 -8.70 12.29
N ARG A 154 14.26 -8.16 12.97
CA ARG A 154 13.07 -8.87 13.46
C ARG A 154 11.92 -8.88 12.46
N GLY A 155 12.11 -8.42 11.24
CA GLY A 155 11.08 -8.38 10.21
C GLY A 155 10.00 -7.33 10.47
N ARG A 156 10.27 -6.29 11.27
CA ARG A 156 9.36 -5.17 11.49
C ARG A 156 9.62 -4.09 10.46
N LEU A 157 8.55 -3.50 9.96
CA LEU A 157 8.63 -2.42 8.99
C LEU A 157 9.36 -1.20 9.58
N VAL A 158 10.37 -0.71 8.88
CA VAL A 158 11.12 0.50 9.26
C VAL A 158 10.50 1.74 8.63
N GLY A 159 9.71 1.57 7.58
CA GLY A 159 9.00 2.63 6.89
C GLY A 159 8.72 2.27 5.44
N GLU A 160 8.20 3.25 4.72
CA GLU A 160 7.86 3.09 3.31
C GLU A 160 8.51 4.17 2.47
N ASN A 161 8.97 3.79 1.29
CA ASN A 161 9.34 4.73 0.26
C ASN A 161 8.50 4.42 -0.97
N VAL A 162 7.59 5.33 -1.30
CA VAL A 162 6.63 5.18 -2.38
C VAL A 162 6.77 6.35 -3.33
N TRP A 163 6.94 6.07 -4.62
CA TRP A 163 7.00 7.13 -5.63
C TRP A 163 6.46 6.69 -6.98
N GLU A 164 5.87 7.61 -7.68
CA GLU A 164 5.58 7.48 -9.11
C GLU A 164 6.84 7.81 -9.91
N PHE A 165 7.27 6.86 -10.73
CA PHE A 165 8.51 7.00 -11.50
C PHE A 165 8.31 7.48 -12.95
N ASP A 166 7.04 7.62 -13.39
CA ASP A 166 6.68 8.21 -14.67
C ASP A 166 5.50 9.16 -14.52
N ALA A 167 5.79 10.40 -14.12
CA ALA A 167 4.79 11.44 -13.93
C ALA A 167 4.09 11.88 -15.24
N THR A 168 4.53 11.40 -16.41
CA THR A 168 3.89 11.70 -17.70
C THR A 168 2.85 10.63 -18.08
N GLU A 169 2.86 9.49 -17.43
CA GLU A 169 1.98 8.34 -17.71
C GLU A 169 1.02 8.12 -16.53
N HIS A 170 0.07 9.04 -16.36
CA HIS A 170 -0.98 8.92 -15.37
C HIS A 170 -2.36 9.21 -15.98
N ASP A 171 -3.39 8.62 -15.38
CA ASP A 171 -4.80 8.89 -15.72
C ASP A 171 -5.55 9.35 -14.46
N VAL A 172 -6.42 10.33 -14.63
CA VAL A 172 -7.35 10.84 -13.60
C VAL A 172 -8.75 10.48 -14.04
N ILE A 173 -9.35 9.49 -13.39
CA ILE A 173 -10.61 8.87 -13.81
C ILE A 173 -11.69 9.23 -12.80
N LYS A 174 -12.67 10.06 -13.19
CA LYS A 174 -13.80 10.39 -12.32
C LYS A 174 -14.68 9.17 -12.10
N LEU A 175 -14.94 8.83 -10.83
CA LEU A 175 -15.82 7.73 -10.46
C LEU A 175 -17.29 8.17 -10.44
N ALA A 176 -18.18 7.32 -10.92
CA ALA A 176 -19.60 7.43 -10.60
C ALA A 176 -19.83 6.99 -9.15
N PRO A 177 -20.91 7.48 -8.48
CA PRO A 177 -21.16 7.13 -7.08
C PRO A 177 -21.22 5.64 -6.79
N GLU A 178 -21.70 4.83 -7.72
CA GLU A 178 -21.80 3.38 -7.63
C GLU A 178 -20.47 2.64 -7.84
N GLU A 179 -19.45 3.33 -8.34
CA GLU A 179 -18.09 2.80 -8.56
C GLU A 179 -17.17 3.06 -7.36
N ILE A 180 -17.61 3.90 -6.42
CA ILE A 180 -16.85 4.19 -5.21
C ILE A 180 -16.94 3.02 -4.24
N VAL A 181 -15.81 2.40 -3.93
CA VAL A 181 -15.71 1.41 -2.86
C VAL A 181 -15.41 2.14 -1.55
N THR A 182 -16.26 1.96 -0.54
CA THR A 182 -15.97 2.52 0.79
C THR A 182 -14.94 1.68 1.54
N THR A 183 -14.22 2.31 2.47
CA THR A 183 -13.30 1.60 3.36
C THR A 183 -13.99 0.46 4.11
N GLN A 184 -15.26 0.65 4.51
CA GLN A 184 -16.05 -0.41 5.13
C GLN A 184 -16.31 -1.58 4.18
N GLN A 185 -16.69 -1.33 2.93
CA GLN A 185 -16.86 -2.38 1.93
C GLN A 185 -15.53 -3.12 1.66
N ALA A 186 -14.41 -2.37 1.57
CA ALA A 186 -13.09 -2.97 1.44
C ALA A 186 -12.75 -3.88 2.63
N ALA A 187 -13.05 -3.45 3.86
CA ALA A 187 -12.85 -4.26 5.06
C ALA A 187 -13.66 -5.58 5.02
N GLU A 188 -14.93 -5.52 4.60
CA GLU A 188 -15.79 -6.71 4.46
C GLU A 188 -15.26 -7.68 3.39
N LEU A 189 -14.80 -7.16 2.25
CA LEU A 189 -14.26 -7.97 1.14
C LEU A 189 -12.92 -8.62 1.49
N LEU A 190 -12.06 -7.92 2.24
CA LEU A 190 -10.70 -8.36 2.56
C LEU A 190 -10.59 -9.14 3.87
N GLU A 191 -11.65 -9.25 4.69
CA GLU A 191 -11.60 -9.90 6.02
C GLU A 191 -10.97 -11.29 5.99
N ALA A 192 -11.30 -12.11 4.99
CA ALA A 192 -10.75 -13.45 4.83
C ALA A 192 -9.27 -13.47 4.44
N GLN A 193 -8.75 -12.37 3.90
CA GLN A 193 -7.35 -12.26 3.46
C GLN A 193 -6.44 -11.68 4.54
N ILE A 194 -6.99 -11.01 5.55
CA ILE A 194 -6.23 -10.43 6.66
C ILE A 194 -5.82 -11.54 7.63
N GLN A 195 -4.76 -12.27 7.28
CA GLN A 195 -4.23 -13.35 8.11
C GLN A 195 -3.33 -12.80 9.23
N PRO A 196 -3.34 -13.40 10.42
CA PRO A 196 -2.42 -13.00 11.49
C PRO A 196 -0.97 -13.29 11.07
N LEU A 197 -0.07 -12.37 11.40
CA LEU A 197 1.35 -12.61 11.21
C LEU A 197 1.80 -13.71 12.19
N PRO A 198 2.54 -14.74 11.73
CA PRO A 198 3.08 -15.74 12.63
C PRO A 198 4.06 -15.10 13.64
N PRO A 199 4.18 -15.63 14.88
CA PRO A 199 5.18 -15.12 15.81
C PRO A 199 6.58 -15.15 15.19
N PHE A 200 7.34 -14.07 15.40
CA PHE A 200 8.73 -14.05 14.96
C PHE A 200 9.56 -15.08 15.74
N ASP A 201 10.30 -15.88 15.01
CA ASP A 201 11.23 -16.87 15.56
C ASP A 201 12.68 -16.43 15.27
N ASP A 202 13.58 -16.59 16.24
CA ASP A 202 14.98 -16.17 16.09
C ASP A 202 15.74 -16.92 14.98
N SER A 203 15.22 -18.06 14.50
CA SER A 203 15.75 -18.73 13.31
C SER A 203 15.55 -17.93 12.01
N LEU A 204 14.66 -16.92 12.04
CA LEU A 204 14.43 -15.99 10.93
C LEU A 204 15.42 -14.83 10.92
N LEU A 205 16.29 -14.70 11.92
CA LEU A 205 17.33 -13.67 11.90
C LEU A 205 18.24 -13.87 10.68
N PRO A 206 18.57 -12.80 9.95
CA PRO A 206 19.43 -12.92 8.80
C PRO A 206 20.79 -13.43 9.24
N GLY A 207 21.28 -14.47 8.57
CA GLY A 207 22.62 -14.97 8.81
C GLY A 207 23.64 -13.87 8.51
N ILE A 208 24.31 -13.36 9.54
CA ILE A 208 25.44 -12.42 9.35
C ILE A 208 26.55 -13.24 8.73
N SER A 209 26.60 -13.30 7.40
CA SER A 209 27.79 -13.69 6.70
C SER A 209 28.88 -12.64 7.01
N ARG A 210 29.74 -12.95 7.97
CA ARG A 210 30.96 -12.17 8.25
C ARG A 210 32.00 -12.39 7.17
#